data_908698b58868d0a03024d5cf29bde0c4
#
_entry.id   908698b58868d0a03024d5cf29bde0c4
#
_cell.length_a   1.000
_cell.length_b   1.000
_cell.length_c   1.000
_cell.angle_alpha   90.00
_cell.angle_beta   90.00
_cell.angle_gamma   90.00
#
_symmetry.space_group_name_H-M   'P 1'
#
loop_
_entity.id
_entity.type
_entity.pdbx_description
1 polymer ?
#
loop_
_entity_poly.entity_id
_entity_poly.type
_entity_poly.pdbx_seq_one_letter_code
_entity_poly.pdbx_strand_id
1 'polypeptide(L)'
;MTEQVTLKDQAAHDAAARAADYEHGWASDIETDFAPKGLNEDTVRFISAKKNEPEWMLEQRLKAYRHWLTMTPPDWAKLNVPPIDYQDAYYYAAPKEKPKLGSLDEVDPEILRVYEKLGIPIEEQKFLAGVEGARKVAVDAVFDSVSVATTFRAELERAGVIFRSISEALREYPELVRKWLGKVVPMHDNYFAALNCAVFSDGTFVYIPEGVRCPMELSTYFRINAENTGQFERTLIVAEKGSYVSYLEGCTAPMRDENQLHAAVVELVAMDDAEIKYSTVQNWYPGDASGKGGIYNFVTKRALCQGKRSKVSWTQVETGSAVTWKYPSCVLNGEDSVGEFYSVAVTNNYQQADTGTKMIHNGRGTRSTIISKGISAGHSNNTYRGLVRIAPGAEGARNFTQCDSLLLGSTCGAHTVPYIEVKNPSAQIEHEATTSKISDDQLFYAQQRGLGTEEAVTLIVNGFAKEVLQQLPMEFAVEAQKLLGISLEGSVG
;
A
#
# COMPACT_ATOMS: atom_id res chain seq x y z
N MET A 1 22.49 -39.33 -18.39
CA MET A 1 22.83 -38.26 -17.42
C MET A 1 21.60 -37.43 -17.26
N THR A 2 20.83 -37.66 -16.22
CA THR A 2 19.66 -36.88 -15.85
C THR A 2 20.17 -35.68 -15.08
N GLU A 3 20.04 -34.47 -15.66
CA GLU A 3 20.32 -33.23 -14.96
C GLU A 3 19.38 -33.13 -13.74
N GLN A 4 19.96 -33.06 -12.57
CA GLN A 4 19.27 -32.69 -11.35
C GLN A 4 19.02 -31.16 -11.44
N VAL A 5 17.81 -30.78 -11.86
CA VAL A 5 17.31 -29.41 -11.72
C VAL A 5 17.37 -29.09 -10.24
N THR A 6 18.12 -28.07 -9.86
CA THR A 6 18.19 -27.65 -8.45
C THR A 6 16.90 -27.04 -8.00
N LEU A 7 16.55 -27.14 -6.72
CA LEU A 7 15.35 -26.49 -6.13
C LEU A 7 15.28 -24.97 -6.40
N LYS A 8 16.43 -24.33 -6.61
CA LYS A 8 16.54 -22.93 -7.03
C LYS A 8 16.09 -22.71 -8.48
N ASP A 9 16.44 -23.64 -9.38
CA ASP A 9 16.07 -23.56 -10.80
C ASP A 9 14.56 -23.82 -10.97
N GLN A 10 14.00 -24.70 -10.15
CA GLN A 10 12.58 -24.98 -10.13
C GLN A 10 11.77 -23.80 -9.59
N ALA A 11 12.22 -23.17 -8.49
CA ALA A 11 11.60 -21.96 -7.95
C ALA A 11 11.70 -20.77 -8.92
N ALA A 12 12.80 -20.65 -9.68
CA ALA A 12 12.95 -19.62 -10.71
C ALA A 12 12.05 -19.88 -11.93
N HIS A 13 11.91 -21.15 -12.33
CA HIS A 13 11.02 -21.54 -13.45
C HIS A 13 9.53 -21.35 -13.09
N ASP A 14 9.15 -21.74 -11.88
CA ASP A 14 7.77 -21.54 -11.37
C ASP A 14 7.46 -20.05 -11.18
N ALA A 15 8.44 -19.23 -10.82
CA ALA A 15 8.32 -17.80 -10.70
C ALA A 15 8.21 -17.10 -12.07
N ALA A 16 8.93 -17.57 -13.10
CA ALA A 16 8.81 -17.06 -14.47
C ALA A 16 7.46 -17.45 -15.10
N ALA A 17 6.98 -18.67 -14.86
CA ALA A 17 5.65 -19.10 -15.30
C ALA A 17 4.50 -18.24 -14.66
N ARG A 18 4.69 -17.83 -13.41
CA ARG A 18 3.73 -16.95 -12.70
C ARG A 18 3.78 -15.51 -13.21
N ALA A 19 4.95 -15.00 -13.57
CA ALA A 19 5.08 -13.67 -14.18
C ALA A 19 4.35 -13.61 -15.53
N ALA A 20 4.45 -14.68 -16.35
CA ALA A 20 3.71 -14.79 -17.61
C ALA A 20 2.17 -14.84 -17.43
N ASP A 21 1.68 -15.51 -16.36
CA ASP A 21 0.25 -15.51 -15.99
C ASP A 21 -0.23 -14.13 -15.47
N TYR A 22 0.69 -13.30 -14.93
CA TYR A 22 0.40 -11.94 -14.47
C TYR A 22 0.27 -10.92 -15.59
N GLU A 23 0.92 -11.16 -16.74
CA GLU A 23 0.99 -10.25 -17.89
C GLU A 23 -0.39 -9.99 -18.51
N HIS A 24 -1.35 -10.89 -18.34
CA HIS A 24 -2.66 -10.80 -18.99
C HIS A 24 -3.85 -10.60 -18.07
N GLY A 25 -3.65 -10.52 -16.75
CA GLY A 25 -4.71 -10.35 -15.75
C GLY A 25 -5.80 -11.44 -15.89
N TRP A 26 -6.31 -11.94 -14.81
CA TRP A 26 -7.40 -12.93 -14.84
C TRP A 26 -8.55 -12.45 -13.96
N ALA A 27 -9.77 -12.67 -14.42
CA ALA A 27 -10.98 -12.47 -13.64
C ALA A 27 -11.48 -13.83 -13.12
N SER A 28 -11.96 -13.88 -11.87
CA SER A 28 -12.61 -15.06 -11.33
C SER A 28 -14.12 -14.95 -11.56
N ASP A 29 -14.74 -16.03 -12.02
CA ASP A 29 -16.21 -16.11 -12.19
C ASP A 29 -16.84 -16.43 -10.82
N ILE A 30 -16.84 -15.44 -9.92
CA ILE A 30 -17.44 -15.56 -8.58
C ILE A 30 -18.75 -14.79 -8.56
N GLU A 31 -19.83 -15.47 -8.20
CA GLU A 31 -21.15 -14.85 -8.07
C GLU A 31 -21.11 -13.77 -6.98
N THR A 32 -21.37 -12.51 -7.33
CA THR A 32 -21.17 -11.33 -6.50
C THR A 32 -22.47 -10.62 -6.20
N ASP A 33 -22.67 -10.21 -4.94
CA ASP A 33 -23.74 -9.30 -4.50
C ASP A 33 -23.24 -7.85 -4.61
N PHE A 34 -24.00 -6.99 -5.28
CA PHE A 34 -23.69 -5.56 -5.44
C PHE A 34 -24.66 -4.69 -4.64
N ALA A 35 -24.13 -3.57 -4.10
CA ALA A 35 -25.00 -2.46 -3.74
C ALA A 35 -25.63 -1.82 -4.99
N PRO A 36 -26.75 -1.08 -4.86
CA PRO A 36 -27.20 -0.23 -5.96
C PRO A 36 -26.10 0.72 -6.44
N LYS A 37 -26.04 0.97 -7.75
CA LYS A 37 -25.06 1.84 -8.37
C LYS A 37 -25.24 3.28 -7.91
N GLY A 38 -24.15 3.99 -7.73
CA GLY A 38 -24.12 5.40 -7.32
C GLY A 38 -23.96 5.62 -5.81
N LEU A 39 -23.55 6.85 -5.47
CA LEU A 39 -23.24 7.27 -4.12
C LEU A 39 -24.33 8.22 -3.56
N ASN A 40 -25.05 7.73 -2.55
CA ASN A 40 -26.07 8.48 -1.81
C ASN A 40 -26.19 7.94 -0.38
N GLU A 41 -27.07 8.52 0.45
CA GLU A 41 -27.25 8.04 1.83
C GLU A 41 -27.77 6.62 1.92
N ASP A 42 -28.58 6.16 0.95
CA ASP A 42 -29.11 4.78 0.95
C ASP A 42 -27.99 3.77 0.70
N THR A 43 -27.05 4.09 -0.21
CA THR A 43 -25.83 3.30 -0.43
C THR A 43 -25.00 3.21 0.86
N VAL A 44 -24.80 4.32 1.56
CA VAL A 44 -24.07 4.35 2.84
C VAL A 44 -24.76 3.50 3.91
N ARG A 45 -26.10 3.60 4.03
CA ARG A 45 -26.91 2.78 4.95
C ARG A 45 -26.86 1.29 4.58
N PHE A 46 -26.90 0.99 3.29
CA PHE A 46 -26.78 -0.39 2.78
C PHE A 46 -25.46 -1.03 3.21
N ILE A 47 -24.32 -0.35 3.02
CA ILE A 47 -22.99 -0.83 3.43
C ILE A 47 -22.97 -1.11 4.94
N SER A 48 -23.42 -0.16 5.75
CA SER A 48 -23.45 -0.30 7.21
C SER A 48 -24.34 -1.46 7.67
N ALA A 49 -25.51 -1.65 7.06
CA ALA A 49 -26.41 -2.76 7.35
C ALA A 49 -25.80 -4.11 6.96
N LYS A 50 -25.19 -4.22 5.76
CA LYS A 50 -24.50 -5.45 5.31
C LYS A 50 -23.35 -5.87 6.24
N LYS A 51 -22.66 -4.89 6.84
CA LYS A 51 -21.54 -5.13 7.77
C LYS A 51 -22.00 -5.31 9.22
N ASN A 52 -23.30 -5.18 9.52
CA ASN A 52 -23.86 -5.23 10.88
C ASN A 52 -23.12 -4.27 11.84
N GLU A 53 -22.89 -3.04 11.39
CA GLU A 53 -22.15 -2.04 12.14
C GLU A 53 -22.96 -1.46 13.32
N PRO A 54 -22.29 -1.04 14.41
CA PRO A 54 -22.95 -0.30 15.48
C PRO A 54 -23.45 1.06 14.97
N GLU A 55 -24.55 1.57 15.55
CA GLU A 55 -25.23 2.82 15.12
C GLU A 55 -24.28 4.03 15.04
N TRP A 56 -23.35 4.17 16.00
CA TRP A 56 -22.36 5.25 15.98
C TRP A 56 -21.50 5.25 14.71
N MET A 57 -21.25 4.08 14.11
CA MET A 57 -20.46 3.98 12.88
C MET A 57 -21.29 4.47 11.68
N LEU A 58 -22.55 4.09 11.59
CA LEU A 58 -23.45 4.62 10.57
C LEU A 58 -23.58 6.15 10.65
N GLU A 59 -23.71 6.71 11.86
CA GLU A 59 -23.74 8.16 12.05
C GLU A 59 -22.45 8.82 11.53
N GLN A 60 -21.28 8.24 11.81
CA GLN A 60 -20.00 8.76 11.30
C GLN A 60 -19.93 8.71 9.79
N ARG A 61 -20.36 7.61 9.17
CA ARG A 61 -20.42 7.47 7.71
C ARG A 61 -21.30 8.54 7.06
N LEU A 62 -22.50 8.75 7.58
CA LEU A 62 -23.43 9.76 7.06
C LEU A 62 -22.87 11.19 7.23
N LYS A 63 -22.20 11.48 8.36
CA LYS A 63 -21.50 12.76 8.54
C LYS A 63 -20.39 12.93 7.50
N ALA A 64 -19.59 11.89 7.26
CA ALA A 64 -18.50 11.92 6.28
C ALA A 64 -19.05 12.12 4.86
N TYR A 65 -20.12 11.43 4.49
CA TYR A 65 -20.78 11.60 3.20
C TYR A 65 -21.29 13.04 2.98
N ARG A 66 -22.02 13.59 3.97
CA ARG A 66 -22.51 14.97 3.90
C ARG A 66 -21.38 15.99 3.85
N HIS A 67 -20.29 15.74 4.56
CA HIS A 67 -19.10 16.58 4.48
C HIS A 67 -18.45 16.49 3.09
N TRP A 68 -18.30 15.27 2.56
CA TRP A 68 -17.75 15.04 1.22
C TRP A 68 -18.51 15.81 0.12
N LEU A 69 -19.83 15.88 0.21
CA LEU A 69 -20.68 16.67 -0.72
C LEU A 69 -20.35 18.18 -0.72
N THR A 70 -19.71 18.69 0.34
CA THR A 70 -19.30 20.10 0.43
C THR A 70 -17.87 20.34 -0.07
N MET A 71 -17.13 19.29 -0.40
CA MET A 71 -15.73 19.36 -0.82
C MET A 71 -15.60 19.35 -2.35
N THR A 72 -14.47 19.80 -2.83
CA THR A 72 -14.04 19.66 -4.22
C THR A 72 -12.81 18.76 -4.31
N PRO A 73 -12.66 17.94 -5.39
CA PRO A 73 -11.45 17.19 -5.61
C PRO A 73 -10.21 18.09 -5.60
N PRO A 74 -9.06 17.62 -5.07
CA PRO A 74 -7.83 18.42 -5.06
C PRO A 74 -7.29 18.59 -6.49
N ASP A 75 -6.85 19.80 -6.84
CA ASP A 75 -6.31 20.19 -8.13
C ASP A 75 -4.82 20.57 -8.09
N TRP A 76 -4.20 20.53 -6.91
CA TRP A 76 -2.81 20.96 -6.69
C TRP A 76 -1.77 19.89 -7.06
N ALA A 77 -2.16 18.61 -7.18
CA ALA A 77 -1.26 17.54 -7.59
C ALA A 77 -0.93 17.66 -9.09
N LYS A 78 0.29 17.29 -9.46
CA LYS A 78 0.71 17.30 -10.87
C LYS A 78 0.19 16.05 -11.60
N LEU A 79 -1.12 15.91 -11.64
CA LEU A 79 -1.86 14.81 -12.23
C LEU A 79 -2.94 15.36 -13.17
N ASN A 80 -3.09 14.75 -14.31
CA ASN A 80 -4.20 15.03 -15.22
C ASN A 80 -5.23 13.90 -15.08
N VAL A 81 -6.18 14.10 -14.16
CA VAL A 81 -7.25 13.12 -13.88
C VAL A 81 -8.52 13.59 -14.56
N PRO A 82 -9.09 12.81 -15.47
CA PRO A 82 -10.41 13.12 -16.03
C PRO A 82 -11.47 13.21 -14.90
N PRO A 83 -12.56 13.98 -15.09
CA PRO A 83 -13.65 13.99 -14.12
C PRO A 83 -14.16 12.58 -13.84
N ILE A 84 -14.22 12.23 -12.55
CA ILE A 84 -14.74 10.92 -12.10
C ILE A 84 -16.24 11.05 -11.88
N ASP A 85 -17.02 10.19 -12.54
CA ASP A 85 -18.45 10.07 -12.26
C ASP A 85 -18.69 9.15 -11.07
N TYR A 86 -18.88 9.74 -9.90
CA TYR A 86 -19.15 9.02 -8.66
C TYR A 86 -20.55 8.34 -8.64
N GLN A 87 -21.41 8.61 -9.61
CA GLN A 87 -22.70 7.96 -9.72
C GLN A 87 -22.65 6.72 -10.64
N ASP A 88 -21.56 6.58 -11.42
CA ASP A 88 -21.34 5.45 -12.33
C ASP A 88 -20.41 4.37 -11.72
N ALA A 89 -20.46 4.16 -10.42
CA ALA A 89 -19.64 3.18 -9.70
C ALA A 89 -20.44 2.41 -8.65
N TYR A 90 -20.00 1.17 -8.37
CA TYR A 90 -20.48 0.38 -7.24
C TYR A 90 -19.56 0.58 -6.04
N TYR A 91 -20.13 0.86 -4.88
CA TYR A 91 -19.40 1.12 -3.63
C TYR A 91 -19.33 -0.08 -2.69
N TYR A 92 -19.97 -1.16 -3.06
CA TYR A 92 -19.90 -2.44 -2.37
C TYR A 92 -20.12 -3.57 -3.36
N ALA A 93 -19.21 -4.53 -3.32
CA ALA A 93 -19.30 -5.80 -4.01
C ALA A 93 -18.79 -6.88 -3.06
N ALA A 94 -19.50 -7.98 -2.92
CA ALA A 94 -19.07 -9.08 -2.08
C ALA A 94 -19.39 -10.41 -2.75
N PRO A 95 -18.50 -11.42 -2.66
CA PRO A 95 -18.86 -12.79 -2.99
C PRO A 95 -20.12 -13.18 -2.22
N LYS A 96 -21.06 -13.88 -2.84
CA LYS A 96 -22.24 -14.41 -2.12
C LYS A 96 -21.76 -15.25 -0.94
N GLU A 97 -22.34 -14.99 0.24
CA GLU A 97 -21.92 -15.62 1.50
C GLU A 97 -21.98 -17.15 1.39
N LYS A 98 -20.81 -17.78 1.51
CA LYS A 98 -20.67 -19.19 1.88
C LYS A 98 -20.34 -19.25 3.38
N PRO A 99 -20.69 -20.34 4.10
CA PRO A 99 -20.37 -20.47 5.53
C PRO A 99 -18.87 -20.24 5.78
N LYS A 100 -18.51 -19.52 6.86
CA LYS A 100 -17.11 -19.34 7.26
C LYS A 100 -16.46 -20.69 7.49
N LEU A 101 -15.39 -20.93 6.75
CA LEU A 101 -14.66 -22.19 6.74
C LEU A 101 -13.54 -22.11 7.79
N GLY A 102 -13.32 -23.20 8.51
CA GLY A 102 -12.34 -23.27 9.61
C GLY A 102 -10.92 -23.55 9.17
N SER A 103 -10.71 -24.00 7.92
CA SER A 103 -9.40 -24.28 7.34
C SER A 103 -9.38 -23.97 5.84
N LEU A 104 -8.17 -23.81 5.27
CA LEU A 104 -7.99 -23.64 3.83
C LEU A 104 -8.43 -24.85 2.99
N ASP A 105 -8.47 -26.04 3.57
CA ASP A 105 -8.94 -27.27 2.91
C ASP A 105 -10.44 -27.25 2.63
N GLU A 106 -11.15 -26.36 3.30
CA GLU A 106 -12.59 -26.13 3.13
C GLU A 106 -12.90 -24.98 2.16
N VAL A 107 -11.86 -24.25 1.72
CA VAL A 107 -11.99 -23.13 0.78
C VAL A 107 -12.27 -23.65 -0.62
N ASP A 108 -13.15 -22.98 -1.35
CA ASP A 108 -13.43 -23.28 -2.75
C ASP A 108 -12.11 -23.40 -3.55
N PRO A 109 -11.90 -24.48 -4.28
CA PRO A 109 -10.69 -24.69 -5.08
C PRO A 109 -10.37 -23.52 -6.04
N GLU A 110 -11.37 -22.76 -6.45
CA GLU A 110 -11.20 -21.59 -7.29
C GLU A 110 -10.63 -20.40 -6.51
N ILE A 111 -11.01 -20.24 -5.24
CA ILE A 111 -10.41 -19.26 -4.33
C ILE A 111 -8.96 -19.66 -4.00
N LEU A 112 -8.66 -20.94 -3.81
CA LEU A 112 -7.30 -21.43 -3.63
C LEU A 112 -6.43 -21.17 -4.87
N ARG A 113 -6.97 -21.38 -6.08
CA ARG A 113 -6.30 -20.99 -7.33
C ARG A 113 -6.07 -19.48 -7.40
N VAL A 114 -6.98 -18.67 -6.87
CA VAL A 114 -6.79 -17.22 -6.73
C VAL A 114 -5.60 -16.92 -5.81
N TYR A 115 -5.48 -17.61 -4.69
CA TYR A 115 -4.33 -17.44 -3.78
C TYR A 115 -3.01 -17.89 -4.43
N GLU A 116 -3.02 -19.01 -5.17
CA GLU A 116 -1.87 -19.44 -5.94
C GLU A 116 -1.47 -18.40 -7.00
N LYS A 117 -2.46 -17.87 -7.72
CA LYS A 117 -2.24 -16.85 -8.76
C LYS A 117 -1.89 -15.47 -8.19
N LEU A 118 -2.32 -15.13 -6.97
CA LEU A 118 -1.91 -13.92 -6.26
C LEU A 118 -0.46 -13.97 -5.78
N GLY A 119 0.21 -15.14 -5.99
CA GLY A 119 1.58 -15.28 -5.55
C GLY A 119 1.70 -15.28 -4.03
N ILE A 120 0.61 -15.64 -3.30
CA ILE A 120 0.74 -15.96 -1.88
C ILE A 120 1.85 -17.01 -1.80
N PRO A 121 2.99 -16.74 -1.14
CA PRO A 121 4.18 -17.55 -1.27
C PRO A 121 3.88 -19.01 -0.98
N ILE A 122 4.40 -19.93 -1.78
CA ILE A 122 4.25 -21.39 -1.58
C ILE A 122 4.71 -21.81 -0.17
N GLU A 123 5.63 -21.07 0.42
CA GLU A 123 6.07 -21.26 1.80
C GLU A 123 4.95 -21.00 2.81
N GLU A 124 4.05 -20.07 2.53
CA GLU A 124 2.81 -19.89 3.31
C GLU A 124 1.84 -21.04 3.06
N GLN A 125 1.71 -21.50 1.80
CA GLN A 125 0.91 -22.68 1.48
C GLN A 125 1.52 -23.97 2.09
N LYS A 126 2.85 -24.12 2.08
CA LYS A 126 3.55 -25.26 2.71
C LYS A 126 3.45 -25.24 4.22
N PHE A 127 3.50 -24.04 4.84
CA PHE A 127 3.30 -23.90 6.27
C PHE A 127 1.85 -24.21 6.66
N LEU A 128 0.87 -23.78 5.85
CA LEU A 128 -0.56 -24.14 5.99
C LEU A 128 -0.75 -25.64 5.83
N ALA A 129 0.11 -26.32 5.07
CA ALA A 129 0.16 -27.77 4.92
C ALA A 129 0.98 -28.49 6.01
N GLY A 130 1.47 -27.77 7.04
CA GLY A 130 2.16 -28.37 8.19
C GLY A 130 3.65 -28.70 7.98
N VAL A 131 4.32 -28.08 7.00
CA VAL A 131 5.77 -28.31 6.73
C VAL A 131 6.62 -27.50 7.71
N GLU A 132 7.48 -28.16 8.48
CA GLU A 132 8.37 -27.54 9.46
C GLU A 132 9.44 -26.65 8.80
N GLY A 133 9.64 -25.43 9.35
CA GLY A 133 10.80 -24.58 9.04
C GLY A 133 10.52 -23.30 8.27
N ALA A 134 9.30 -23.03 7.82
CA ALA A 134 8.92 -21.77 7.17
C ALA A 134 8.78 -20.60 8.17
N ARG A 135 9.15 -19.36 7.76
CA ARG A 135 8.83 -18.15 8.53
C ARG A 135 7.31 -18.00 8.63
N LYS A 136 6.85 -17.68 9.82
CA LYS A 136 5.41 -17.49 10.07
C LYS A 136 5.00 -16.08 9.68
N VAL A 137 4.12 -15.97 8.68
CA VAL A 137 3.42 -14.74 8.30
C VAL A 137 1.93 -14.97 8.50
N ALA A 138 1.26 -14.11 9.25
CA ALA A 138 -0.19 -14.15 9.35
C ALA A 138 -0.79 -13.35 8.20
N VAL A 139 -1.67 -13.97 7.44
CA VAL A 139 -2.28 -13.40 6.24
C VAL A 139 -3.76 -13.20 6.44
N ASP A 140 -4.27 -12.02 6.05
CA ASP A 140 -5.67 -11.75 5.81
C ASP A 140 -5.88 -11.48 4.32
N ALA A 141 -6.86 -12.12 3.71
CA ALA A 141 -7.17 -11.94 2.30
C ALA A 141 -8.51 -11.23 2.15
N VAL A 142 -8.49 -10.06 1.53
CA VAL A 142 -9.67 -9.24 1.26
C VAL A 142 -9.97 -9.26 -0.23
N PHE A 143 -11.17 -9.70 -0.55
CA PHE A 143 -11.66 -9.82 -1.92
C PHE A 143 -12.83 -8.84 -2.12
N ASP A 144 -12.65 -7.87 -3.01
CA ASP A 144 -13.56 -6.74 -3.18
C ASP A 144 -13.88 -6.06 -1.82
N SER A 145 -15.05 -6.31 -1.25
CA SER A 145 -15.51 -5.65 -0.02
C SER A 145 -15.54 -6.56 1.21
N VAL A 146 -14.92 -7.75 1.19
CA VAL A 146 -15.04 -8.74 2.27
C VAL A 146 -13.72 -9.48 2.53
N SER A 147 -13.33 -9.57 3.83
CA SER A 147 -12.29 -10.50 4.26
C SER A 147 -12.81 -11.94 4.16
N VAL A 148 -12.08 -12.77 3.42
CA VAL A 148 -12.48 -14.17 3.13
C VAL A 148 -11.70 -15.19 3.95
N ALA A 149 -10.48 -14.87 4.42
CA ALA A 149 -9.68 -15.76 5.26
C ALA A 149 -8.67 -14.99 6.11
N THR A 150 -8.50 -15.40 7.37
CA THR A 150 -7.44 -14.90 8.28
C THR A 150 -6.71 -16.08 8.90
N THR A 151 -5.38 -16.16 8.74
CA THR A 151 -4.54 -17.24 9.24
C THR A 151 -3.95 -16.94 10.62
N PHE A 152 -3.47 -17.95 11.34
CA PHE A 152 -2.79 -17.84 12.65
C PHE A 152 -3.55 -17.11 13.77
N ARG A 153 -4.86 -16.95 13.64
CA ARG A 153 -5.71 -16.25 14.60
C ARG A 153 -5.46 -16.68 16.06
N ALA A 154 -5.48 -18.00 16.32
CA ALA A 154 -5.31 -18.54 17.68
C ALA A 154 -3.90 -18.32 18.26
N GLU A 155 -2.86 -18.26 17.45
CA GLU A 155 -1.48 -17.99 17.89
C GLU A 155 -1.32 -16.52 18.26
N LEU A 156 -1.85 -15.62 17.46
CA LEU A 156 -1.85 -14.18 17.73
C LEU A 156 -2.67 -13.85 18.98
N GLU A 157 -3.85 -14.46 19.16
CA GLU A 157 -4.70 -14.29 20.34
C GLU A 157 -3.98 -14.74 21.62
N ARG A 158 -3.22 -15.85 21.58
CA ARG A 158 -2.41 -16.29 22.73
C ARG A 158 -1.32 -15.28 23.12
N ALA A 159 -0.81 -14.52 22.16
CA ALA A 159 0.11 -13.41 22.41
C ALA A 159 -0.62 -12.11 22.81
N GLY A 160 -1.97 -12.10 22.84
CA GLY A 160 -2.80 -10.93 23.09
C GLY A 160 -2.91 -9.99 21.88
N VAL A 161 -2.40 -10.38 20.71
CA VAL A 161 -2.46 -9.58 19.48
C VAL A 161 -3.82 -9.76 18.85
N ILE A 162 -4.48 -8.64 18.51
CA ILE A 162 -5.70 -8.63 17.72
C ILE A 162 -5.31 -8.37 16.27
N PHE A 163 -5.65 -9.30 15.37
CA PHE A 163 -5.55 -9.16 13.92
C PHE A 163 -6.87 -9.63 13.32
N ARG A 164 -7.66 -8.67 12.82
CA ARG A 164 -9.02 -8.87 12.34
C ARG A 164 -9.30 -8.01 11.12
N SER A 165 -10.30 -8.38 10.34
CA SER A 165 -10.91 -7.39 9.45
C SER A 165 -11.49 -6.24 10.28
N ILE A 166 -11.50 -5.03 9.72
CA ILE A 166 -12.09 -3.86 10.40
C ILE A 166 -13.57 -4.07 10.71
N SER A 167 -14.27 -4.79 9.83
CA SER A 167 -15.70 -5.14 10.02
C SER A 167 -15.92 -6.07 11.21
N GLU A 168 -15.06 -7.05 11.42
CA GLU A 168 -15.09 -7.91 12.61
C GLU A 168 -14.74 -7.13 13.87
N ALA A 169 -13.69 -6.30 13.80
CA ALA A 169 -13.24 -5.51 14.93
C ALA A 169 -14.28 -4.50 15.42
N LEU A 170 -15.06 -3.91 14.50
CA LEU A 170 -16.19 -3.01 14.85
C LEU A 170 -17.27 -3.72 15.70
N ARG A 171 -17.44 -5.05 15.52
CA ARG A 171 -18.41 -5.85 16.28
C ARG A 171 -17.83 -6.46 17.55
N GLU A 172 -16.57 -6.97 17.47
CA GLU A 172 -15.94 -7.70 18.57
C GLU A 172 -15.26 -6.76 19.58
N TYR A 173 -14.72 -5.62 19.11
CA TYR A 173 -13.96 -4.65 19.90
C TYR A 173 -14.42 -3.20 19.68
N PRO A 174 -15.72 -2.89 19.72
CA PRO A 174 -16.28 -1.60 19.30
C PRO A 174 -15.67 -0.41 20.02
N GLU A 175 -15.42 -0.51 21.34
CA GLU A 175 -14.86 0.59 22.13
C GLU A 175 -13.39 0.87 21.78
N LEU A 176 -12.61 -0.17 21.50
CA LEU A 176 -11.21 -0.03 21.13
C LEU A 176 -11.08 0.61 19.73
N VAL A 177 -11.91 0.16 18.79
CA VAL A 177 -11.95 0.75 17.44
C VAL A 177 -12.43 2.20 17.52
N ARG A 178 -13.50 2.50 18.26
CA ARG A 178 -14.06 3.84 18.43
C ARG A 178 -13.07 4.83 19.04
N LYS A 179 -12.18 4.35 19.92
CA LYS A 179 -11.13 5.17 20.52
C LYS A 179 -10.18 5.77 19.50
N TRP A 180 -9.86 5.03 18.42
CA TRP A 180 -8.80 5.39 17.50
C TRP A 180 -9.24 5.68 16.06
N LEU A 181 -10.29 5.04 15.57
CA LEU A 181 -10.78 5.20 14.20
C LEU A 181 -11.14 6.65 13.90
N GLY A 182 -10.56 7.19 12.83
CA GLY A 182 -10.80 8.58 12.42
C GLY A 182 -10.10 9.63 13.30
N LYS A 183 -9.19 9.22 14.20
CA LYS A 183 -8.40 10.16 15.03
C LYS A 183 -7.12 10.61 14.35
N VAL A 184 -6.53 9.76 13.55
CA VAL A 184 -5.30 10.06 12.80
C VAL A 184 -5.63 10.55 11.39
N VAL A 185 -6.66 9.96 10.75
CA VAL A 185 -7.22 10.43 9.49
C VAL A 185 -8.70 10.78 9.69
N PRO A 186 -9.01 11.99 10.15
CA PRO A 186 -10.38 12.42 10.28
C PRO A 186 -11.04 12.67 8.91
N MET A 187 -12.37 12.69 8.85
CA MET A 187 -13.13 12.88 7.60
C MET A 187 -12.80 14.20 6.86
N HIS A 188 -12.24 15.17 7.54
CA HIS A 188 -11.84 16.47 6.97
C HIS A 188 -10.36 16.54 6.57
N ASP A 189 -9.60 15.43 6.60
CA ASP A 189 -8.19 15.41 6.17
C ASP A 189 -8.06 15.80 4.68
N ASN A 190 -8.83 15.15 3.82
CA ASN A 190 -8.92 15.46 2.40
C ASN A 190 -10.16 14.82 1.75
N TYR A 191 -10.41 15.17 0.48
CA TYR A 191 -11.54 14.70 -0.31
C TYR A 191 -11.70 13.17 -0.35
N PHE A 192 -10.61 12.43 -0.62
CA PHE A 192 -10.64 10.97 -0.71
C PHE A 192 -10.73 10.29 0.67
N ALA A 193 -10.22 10.93 1.72
CA ALA A 193 -10.42 10.45 3.09
C ALA A 193 -11.88 10.62 3.52
N ALA A 194 -12.56 11.71 3.16
CA ALA A 194 -13.98 11.90 3.41
C ALA A 194 -14.80 10.83 2.67
N LEU A 195 -14.52 10.58 1.39
CA LEU A 195 -15.15 9.53 0.60
C LEU A 195 -14.93 8.15 1.25
N ASN A 196 -13.70 7.80 1.59
CA ASN A 196 -13.40 6.55 2.27
C ASN A 196 -14.17 6.41 3.59
N CYS A 197 -14.18 7.44 4.45
CA CYS A 197 -14.93 7.43 5.71
C CYS A 197 -16.42 7.11 5.51
N ALA A 198 -17.00 7.54 4.39
CA ALA A 198 -18.42 7.27 4.09
C ALA A 198 -18.65 5.84 3.62
N VAL A 199 -17.75 5.28 2.81
CA VAL A 199 -18.04 4.04 2.04
C VAL A 199 -17.05 2.90 2.25
N PHE A 200 -16.02 3.02 3.11
CA PHE A 200 -15.11 1.89 3.29
C PHE A 200 -15.89 0.61 3.65
N SER A 201 -15.54 -0.48 2.98
CA SER A 201 -16.29 -1.72 3.09
C SER A 201 -15.56 -2.76 3.91
N ASP A 202 -14.23 -2.79 3.86
CA ASP A 202 -13.39 -3.59 4.76
C ASP A 202 -12.00 -2.98 4.89
N GLY A 203 -11.08 -3.73 5.45
CA GLY A 203 -9.71 -3.37 5.75
C GLY A 203 -9.23 -4.12 6.97
N THR A 204 -8.16 -3.65 7.58
CA THR A 204 -7.50 -4.38 8.66
C THR A 204 -7.49 -3.60 9.96
N PHE A 205 -7.77 -4.30 11.06
CA PHE A 205 -7.55 -3.82 12.42
C PHE A 205 -6.47 -4.64 13.11
N VAL A 206 -5.43 -3.94 13.60
CA VAL A 206 -4.35 -4.56 14.38
C VAL A 206 -4.19 -3.82 15.71
N TYR A 207 -4.17 -4.57 16.79
CA TYR A 207 -3.84 -4.05 18.11
C TYR A 207 -2.75 -4.89 18.77
N ILE A 208 -1.64 -4.25 19.14
CA ILE A 208 -0.51 -4.89 19.80
C ILE A 208 -0.47 -4.40 21.25
N PRO A 209 -0.66 -5.27 22.25
CA PRO A 209 -0.64 -4.90 23.66
C PRO A 209 0.72 -4.39 24.14
N GLU A 210 0.73 -3.72 25.30
CA GLU A 210 1.94 -3.22 25.94
C GLU A 210 3.00 -4.32 26.11
N GLY A 211 4.25 -4.02 25.70
CA GLY A 211 5.40 -4.89 25.82
C GLY A 211 5.43 -6.09 24.88
N VAL A 212 4.42 -6.26 24.02
CA VAL A 212 4.35 -7.40 23.12
C VAL A 212 5.08 -7.11 21.81
N ARG A 213 6.02 -7.96 21.45
CA ARG A 213 6.56 -8.03 20.08
C ARG A 213 5.72 -9.04 19.30
N CYS A 214 5.07 -8.59 18.23
CA CYS A 214 4.28 -9.48 17.40
C CYS A 214 5.12 -10.70 16.97
N PRO A 215 4.65 -11.94 17.23
CA PRO A 215 5.48 -13.14 17.06
C PRO A 215 5.79 -13.46 15.59
N MET A 216 5.07 -12.85 14.66
CA MET A 216 5.21 -13.05 13.22
C MET A 216 4.91 -11.76 12.46
N GLU A 217 5.28 -11.71 11.20
CA GLU A 217 4.86 -10.65 10.30
C GLU A 217 3.37 -10.79 9.99
N LEU A 218 2.67 -9.66 9.89
CA LEU A 218 1.27 -9.61 9.49
C LEU A 218 1.20 -9.14 8.04
N SER A 219 0.28 -9.72 7.27
CA SER A 219 0.09 -9.33 5.88
C SER A 219 -1.38 -9.29 5.52
N THR A 220 -1.78 -8.32 4.71
CA THR A 220 -3.11 -8.29 4.10
C THR A 220 -2.98 -8.10 2.61
N TYR A 221 -3.68 -8.95 1.85
CA TYR A 221 -3.77 -8.86 0.40
C TYR A 221 -5.15 -8.37 0.00
N PHE A 222 -5.17 -7.25 -0.71
CA PHE A 222 -6.37 -6.67 -1.28
C PHE A 222 -6.46 -6.94 -2.77
N ARG A 223 -7.61 -7.44 -3.22
CA ARG A 223 -7.87 -7.69 -4.62
C ARG A 223 -9.19 -7.10 -5.06
N ILE A 224 -9.16 -6.26 -6.07
CA ILE A 224 -10.34 -5.85 -6.83
C ILE A 224 -10.61 -6.95 -7.88
N ASN A 225 -11.82 -7.48 -7.93
CA ASN A 225 -12.21 -8.46 -8.93
C ASN A 225 -13.47 -8.05 -9.71
N ALA A 226 -14.44 -7.40 -9.05
CA ALA A 226 -15.69 -7.02 -9.68
C ALA A 226 -15.55 -5.81 -10.61
N GLU A 227 -16.29 -5.81 -11.73
CA GLU A 227 -16.31 -4.71 -12.70
C GLU A 227 -17.01 -3.48 -12.17
N ASN A 228 -16.57 -2.30 -12.60
CA ASN A 228 -17.15 -1.00 -12.20
C ASN A 228 -17.23 -0.78 -10.68
N THR A 229 -16.45 -1.52 -9.89
CA THR A 229 -16.37 -1.37 -8.44
C THR A 229 -15.22 -0.47 -8.03
N GLY A 230 -15.52 0.46 -7.12
CA GLY A 230 -14.48 1.11 -6.33
C GLY A 230 -14.06 0.20 -5.16
N GLN A 231 -12.79 0.25 -4.79
CA GLN A 231 -12.29 -0.39 -3.58
C GLN A 231 -11.93 0.66 -2.54
N PHE A 232 -12.51 0.52 -1.35
CA PHE A 232 -12.41 1.50 -0.27
C PHE A 232 -12.01 0.79 1.02
N GLU A 233 -10.70 0.74 1.27
CA GLU A 233 -10.13 0.02 2.40
C GLU A 233 -9.82 0.98 3.55
N ARG A 234 -9.96 0.48 4.78
CA ARG A 234 -9.53 1.23 5.96
C ARG A 234 -8.76 0.37 6.94
N THR A 235 -7.48 0.68 7.09
CA THR A 235 -6.57 -0.03 8.00
C THR A 235 -6.28 0.82 9.22
N LEU A 236 -6.38 0.22 10.41
CA LEU A 236 -6.04 0.84 11.69
C LEU A 236 -5.08 -0.07 12.47
N ILE A 237 -3.88 0.43 12.76
CA ILE A 237 -2.88 -0.29 13.57
C ILE A 237 -2.55 0.54 14.81
N VAL A 238 -2.73 -0.07 15.97
CA VAL A 238 -2.40 0.53 17.26
C VAL A 238 -1.34 -0.33 17.95
N ALA A 239 -0.18 0.27 18.22
CA ALA A 239 0.93 -0.33 18.94
C ALA A 239 1.08 0.36 20.32
N GLU A 240 0.74 -0.37 21.37
CA GLU A 240 0.84 0.12 22.75
C GLU A 240 2.31 0.18 23.20
N LYS A 241 2.57 0.74 24.38
CA LYS A 241 3.91 0.99 24.89
C LYS A 241 4.83 -0.23 24.79
N GLY A 242 6.05 -0.03 24.25
CA GLY A 242 7.10 -1.05 24.13
C GLY A 242 6.76 -2.20 23.18
N SER A 243 5.74 -2.05 22.35
CA SER A 243 5.31 -3.08 21.41
C SER A 243 5.99 -2.95 20.04
N TYR A 244 5.92 -4.02 19.25
CA TYR A 244 6.49 -4.06 17.88
C TYR A 244 5.58 -4.83 16.94
N VAL A 245 5.42 -4.30 15.74
CA VAL A 245 4.75 -5.00 14.63
C VAL A 245 5.39 -4.66 13.29
N SER A 246 5.50 -5.68 12.43
CA SER A 246 5.78 -5.53 10.99
C SER A 246 4.53 -5.96 10.23
N TYR A 247 4.05 -5.09 9.37
CA TYR A 247 2.83 -5.28 8.59
C TYR A 247 3.09 -5.00 7.12
N LEU A 248 2.61 -5.89 6.25
CA LEU A 248 2.67 -5.74 4.81
C LEU A 248 1.27 -5.64 4.20
N GLU A 249 1.11 -4.72 3.26
CA GLU A 249 -0.06 -4.57 2.41
C GLU A 249 0.31 -4.89 0.97
N GLY A 250 -0.32 -5.91 0.40
CA GLY A 250 -0.27 -6.23 -1.02
C GLY A 250 -1.58 -5.88 -1.72
N CYS A 251 -1.51 -5.20 -2.87
CA CYS A 251 -2.71 -4.82 -3.62
C CYS A 251 -2.57 -5.17 -5.09
N THR A 252 -3.61 -5.79 -5.66
CA THR A 252 -3.65 -6.13 -7.09
C THR A 252 -5.04 -5.94 -7.69
N ALA A 253 -5.10 -5.71 -9.02
CA ALA A 253 -6.34 -5.69 -9.79
C ALA A 253 -6.13 -6.35 -11.16
N PRO A 254 -7.16 -7.03 -11.74
CA PRO A 254 -7.09 -7.55 -13.09
C PRO A 254 -7.10 -6.43 -14.14
N MET A 255 -6.67 -6.75 -15.36
CA MET A 255 -6.75 -5.87 -16.51
C MET A 255 -8.20 -5.64 -16.92
N ARG A 256 -8.59 -4.35 -17.10
CA ARG A 256 -9.91 -3.96 -17.59
C ARG A 256 -9.82 -2.68 -18.43
N ASP A 257 -10.66 -2.54 -19.44
CA ASP A 257 -10.70 -1.39 -20.35
C ASP A 257 -11.29 -0.11 -19.72
N GLU A 258 -11.66 -0.16 -18.45
CA GLU A 258 -12.27 0.93 -17.70
C GLU A 258 -11.39 1.40 -16.55
N ASN A 259 -11.62 2.63 -16.12
CA ASN A 259 -10.96 3.14 -14.92
C ASN A 259 -11.69 2.70 -13.66
N GLN A 260 -10.96 2.15 -12.70
CA GLN A 260 -11.49 1.78 -11.40
C GLN A 260 -10.88 2.67 -10.30
N LEU A 261 -11.72 3.07 -9.35
CA LEU A 261 -11.31 3.92 -8.25
C LEU A 261 -10.87 3.08 -7.04
N HIS A 262 -9.64 3.27 -6.62
CA HIS A 262 -9.14 2.79 -5.34
C HIS A 262 -8.89 3.98 -4.41
N ALA A 263 -9.59 4.03 -3.27
CA ALA A 263 -9.38 5.08 -2.27
C ALA A 263 -9.24 4.45 -0.88
N ALA A 264 -8.00 4.28 -0.42
CA ALA A 264 -7.67 3.66 0.85
C ALA A 264 -7.27 4.68 1.92
N VAL A 265 -7.52 4.31 3.18
CA VAL A 265 -7.06 5.07 4.35
C VAL A 265 -6.33 4.14 5.32
N VAL A 266 -5.15 4.58 5.77
CA VAL A 266 -4.36 3.89 6.79
C VAL A 266 -4.06 4.82 7.95
N GLU A 267 -4.37 4.36 9.16
CA GLU A 267 -4.13 5.05 10.42
C GLU A 267 -3.19 4.22 11.30
N LEU A 268 -2.03 4.78 11.66
CA LEU A 268 -1.08 4.13 12.58
C LEU A 268 -0.93 4.97 13.85
N VAL A 269 -0.93 4.30 15.00
CA VAL A 269 -0.69 4.91 16.31
C VAL A 269 0.41 4.16 17.04
N ALA A 270 1.51 4.84 17.35
CA ALA A 270 2.63 4.30 18.11
C ALA A 270 2.76 5.03 19.45
N MET A 271 2.64 4.28 20.55
CA MET A 271 2.79 4.76 21.93
C MET A 271 4.27 4.74 22.36
N ASP A 272 4.57 5.02 23.65
CA ASP A 272 5.95 5.06 24.15
C ASP A 272 6.74 3.80 23.77
N ASP A 273 7.94 3.98 23.22
CA ASP A 273 8.85 2.90 22.84
C ASP A 273 8.26 1.88 21.82
N ALA A 274 7.11 2.18 21.23
CA ALA A 274 6.48 1.31 20.24
C ALA A 274 7.10 1.50 18.84
N GLU A 275 7.18 0.41 18.08
CA GLU A 275 7.67 0.44 16.70
C GLU A 275 6.68 -0.24 15.75
N ILE A 276 6.32 0.47 14.67
CA ILE A 276 5.50 -0.04 13.57
C ILE A 276 6.31 0.04 12.27
N LYS A 277 6.51 -1.09 11.61
CA LYS A 277 6.96 -1.16 10.22
C LYS A 277 5.77 -1.43 9.33
N TYR A 278 5.49 -0.54 8.40
CA TYR A 278 4.40 -0.70 7.45
C TYR A 278 4.96 -0.70 6.02
N SER A 279 4.83 -1.81 5.37
CA SER A 279 5.30 -2.01 4.00
C SER A 279 4.11 -2.13 3.04
N THR A 280 4.27 -1.61 1.83
CA THR A 280 3.28 -1.75 0.75
C THR A 280 3.99 -2.17 -0.52
N VAL A 281 3.48 -3.21 -1.17
CA VAL A 281 3.84 -3.59 -2.53
C VAL A 281 2.57 -3.56 -3.36
N GLN A 282 2.49 -2.63 -4.32
CA GLN A 282 1.32 -2.44 -5.16
C GLN A 282 1.64 -2.79 -6.61
N ASN A 283 0.78 -3.63 -7.18
CA ASN A 283 0.81 -4.03 -8.57
C ASN A 283 -0.58 -3.88 -9.18
N TRP A 284 -0.90 -2.66 -9.59
CA TRP A 284 -2.16 -2.33 -10.19
C TRP A 284 -2.11 -2.44 -11.73
N TYR A 285 -3.27 -2.49 -12.36
CA TYR A 285 -3.36 -2.38 -13.81
C TYR A 285 -3.17 -0.93 -14.27
N PRO A 286 -2.21 -0.66 -15.18
CA PRO A 286 -1.85 0.72 -15.58
C PRO A 286 -2.75 1.33 -16.66
N GLY A 287 -3.66 0.59 -17.25
CA GLY A 287 -4.29 0.89 -18.51
C GLY A 287 -3.57 0.23 -19.70
N ASP A 288 -4.14 0.35 -20.89
CA ASP A 288 -3.57 -0.20 -22.12
C ASP A 288 -2.38 0.65 -22.64
N ALA A 289 -1.78 0.21 -23.74
CA ALA A 289 -0.64 0.91 -24.37
C ALA A 289 -0.98 2.33 -24.86
N SER A 290 -2.26 2.67 -25.00
CA SER A 290 -2.74 4.01 -25.35
C SER A 290 -3.04 4.89 -24.13
N GLY A 291 -2.93 4.33 -22.92
CA GLY A 291 -3.24 5.00 -21.66
C GLY A 291 -4.73 4.98 -21.29
N LYS A 292 -5.53 4.10 -21.93
CA LYS A 292 -6.96 3.94 -21.62
C LYS A 292 -7.16 2.91 -20.51
N GLY A 293 -8.08 3.17 -19.61
CA GLY A 293 -8.38 2.29 -18.47
C GLY A 293 -7.38 2.45 -17.33
N GLY A 294 -7.34 1.46 -16.45
CA GLY A 294 -6.40 1.37 -15.34
C GLY A 294 -6.91 1.96 -14.02
N ILE A 295 -6.15 1.74 -12.97
CA ILE A 295 -6.54 2.08 -11.60
C ILE A 295 -6.20 3.53 -11.29
N TYR A 296 -7.17 4.27 -10.72
CA TYR A 296 -6.96 5.53 -10.02
C TYR A 296 -6.75 5.27 -8.54
N ASN A 297 -5.50 5.37 -8.11
CA ASN A 297 -5.02 4.97 -6.79
C ASN A 297 -4.82 6.18 -5.88
N PHE A 298 -5.85 6.51 -5.09
CA PHE A 298 -5.84 7.63 -4.15
C PHE A 298 -5.76 7.13 -2.71
N VAL A 299 -4.59 7.27 -2.09
CA VAL A 299 -4.32 6.68 -0.77
C VAL A 299 -3.90 7.73 0.24
N THR A 300 -4.58 7.72 1.39
CA THR A 300 -4.27 8.57 2.55
C THR A 300 -3.72 7.72 3.68
N LYS A 301 -2.42 7.84 3.97
CA LYS A 301 -1.74 7.14 5.06
C LYS A 301 -1.21 8.15 6.08
N ARG A 302 -1.54 7.98 7.36
CA ARG A 302 -1.07 8.85 8.45
C ARG A 302 -0.60 8.02 9.63
N ALA A 303 0.55 8.40 10.19
CA ALA A 303 1.06 7.85 11.43
C ALA A 303 1.14 8.91 12.51
N LEU A 304 0.70 8.57 13.69
CA LEU A 304 0.84 9.35 14.91
C LEU A 304 1.86 8.67 15.81
N CYS A 305 3.09 9.20 15.84
CA CYS A 305 4.12 8.85 16.82
C CYS A 305 3.84 9.63 18.11
N GLN A 306 2.84 9.14 18.87
CA GLN A 306 2.32 9.82 20.05
C GLN A 306 3.26 9.68 21.23
N GLY A 307 3.88 8.52 21.36
CA GLY A 307 4.70 8.18 22.50
C GLY A 307 6.15 8.61 22.38
N LYS A 308 6.83 8.70 23.51
CA LYS A 308 8.27 8.94 23.62
C LYS A 308 9.06 7.81 22.96
N ARG A 309 10.07 8.13 22.15
CA ARG A 309 10.89 7.18 21.38
C ARG A 309 10.10 6.22 20.49
N SER A 310 8.84 6.55 20.20
CA SER A 310 8.07 5.77 19.24
C SER A 310 8.64 5.88 17.83
N LYS A 311 8.48 4.82 17.03
CA LYS A 311 9.01 4.77 15.67
C LYS A 311 7.99 4.24 14.70
N VAL A 312 7.83 4.92 13.56
CA VAL A 312 7.07 4.42 12.41
C VAL A 312 7.94 4.49 11.15
N SER A 313 8.03 3.36 10.45
CA SER A 313 8.71 3.24 9.17
C SER A 313 7.71 2.88 8.08
N TRP A 314 7.60 3.73 7.07
CA TRP A 314 6.86 3.46 5.85
C TRP A 314 7.82 2.96 4.78
N THR A 315 7.54 1.80 4.18
CA THR A 315 8.25 1.31 2.99
C THR A 315 7.23 1.06 1.90
N GLN A 316 7.42 1.62 0.70
CA GLN A 316 6.46 1.42 -0.38
C GLN A 316 7.14 1.20 -1.73
N VAL A 317 6.59 0.25 -2.48
CA VAL A 317 6.89 0.00 -3.88
C VAL A 317 5.60 0.16 -4.67
N GLU A 318 5.55 1.21 -5.49
CA GLU A 318 4.40 1.60 -6.27
C GLU A 318 4.64 1.27 -7.73
N THR A 319 3.90 0.32 -8.26
CA THR A 319 3.90 -0.04 -9.69
C THR A 319 2.49 -0.17 -10.21
N GLY A 320 2.35 -0.11 -11.52
CA GLY A 320 1.04 -0.13 -12.14
C GLY A 320 0.33 1.21 -11.95
N SER A 321 -0.95 1.24 -11.73
CA SER A 321 -1.85 2.40 -11.63
C SER A 321 -1.74 3.39 -12.80
N ALA A 322 -2.86 3.73 -13.41
CA ALA A 322 -2.90 4.81 -14.39
C ALA A 322 -2.57 6.17 -13.74
N VAL A 323 -3.09 6.36 -12.51
CA VAL A 323 -2.85 7.55 -11.68
C VAL A 323 -2.58 7.13 -10.25
N THR A 324 -1.49 7.63 -9.67
CA THR A 324 -1.16 7.45 -8.24
C THR A 324 -1.11 8.80 -7.52
N TRP A 325 -1.89 8.94 -6.44
CA TRP A 325 -1.90 10.07 -5.52
C TRP A 325 -1.75 9.53 -4.09
N LYS A 326 -0.55 9.65 -3.51
CA LYS A 326 -0.24 8.96 -2.25
C LYS A 326 0.84 9.66 -1.45
N TYR A 327 0.48 10.13 -0.24
CA TYR A 327 1.38 10.87 0.63
C TYR A 327 1.28 10.35 2.07
N PRO A 328 1.98 9.27 2.44
CA PRO A 328 2.12 8.88 3.83
C PRO A 328 2.66 10.01 4.70
N SER A 329 2.29 10.06 5.96
CA SER A 329 2.84 11.05 6.89
C SER A 329 3.18 10.47 8.24
N CYS A 330 4.15 11.10 8.93
CA CYS A 330 4.42 10.89 10.35
C CYS A 330 4.25 12.21 11.09
N VAL A 331 3.39 12.21 12.10
CA VAL A 331 3.29 13.29 13.09
C VAL A 331 4.06 12.85 14.33
N LEU A 332 5.22 13.48 14.56
CA LEU A 332 6.18 13.14 15.59
C LEU A 332 5.91 14.00 16.84
N ASN A 333 4.98 13.55 17.69
CA ASN A 333 4.58 14.23 18.92
C ASN A 333 5.45 13.86 20.12
N GLY A 334 5.80 12.57 20.23
CA GLY A 334 6.62 12.08 21.33
C GLY A 334 8.04 12.60 21.28
N GLU A 335 8.66 12.87 22.44
CA GLU A 335 10.07 13.18 22.56
C GLU A 335 10.90 12.04 21.97
N ASP A 336 11.94 12.35 21.18
CA ASP A 336 12.83 11.42 20.49
C ASP A 336 12.12 10.44 19.54
N SER A 337 10.87 10.73 19.13
CA SER A 337 10.18 9.88 18.16
C SER A 337 10.79 9.95 16.76
N VAL A 338 10.64 8.88 16.00
CA VAL A 338 11.28 8.68 14.70
C VAL A 338 10.26 8.36 13.62
N GLY A 339 10.35 9.05 12.47
CA GLY A 339 9.60 8.78 11.27
C GLY A 339 10.52 8.43 10.09
N GLU A 340 10.28 7.33 9.43
CA GLU A 340 11.05 6.92 8.25
C GLU A 340 10.12 6.72 7.04
N PHE A 341 10.62 7.06 5.87
CA PHE A 341 9.93 6.87 4.60
C PHE A 341 10.91 6.40 3.54
N TYR A 342 10.68 5.21 3.02
CA TYR A 342 11.42 4.59 1.94
C TYR A 342 10.46 4.29 0.80
N SER A 343 10.72 4.80 -0.40
CA SER A 343 9.79 4.69 -1.53
C SER A 343 10.50 4.44 -2.85
N VAL A 344 9.94 3.53 -3.63
CA VAL A 344 10.18 3.41 -5.07
C VAL A 344 8.86 3.58 -5.79
N ALA A 345 8.79 4.53 -6.72
CA ALA A 345 7.64 4.71 -7.60
C ALA A 345 8.08 4.54 -9.06
N VAL A 346 7.48 3.61 -9.77
CA VAL A 346 7.75 3.33 -11.18
C VAL A 346 6.56 3.71 -12.02
N THR A 347 6.81 4.50 -13.05
CA THR A 347 5.81 4.88 -14.05
C THR A 347 6.33 4.59 -15.45
N ASN A 348 5.47 4.05 -16.31
CA ASN A 348 5.76 3.76 -17.71
C ASN A 348 4.58 4.20 -18.58
N ASN A 349 4.73 4.19 -19.91
CA ASN A 349 3.70 4.59 -20.87
C ASN A 349 3.08 5.95 -20.50
N TYR A 350 1.77 5.98 -20.21
CA TYR A 350 1.02 7.21 -19.87
C TYR A 350 0.70 7.34 -18.38
N GLN A 351 1.31 6.51 -17.53
CA GLN A 351 1.09 6.54 -16.10
C GLN A 351 1.52 7.88 -15.49
N GLN A 352 0.82 8.29 -14.45
CA GLN A 352 1.11 9.49 -13.69
C GLN A 352 1.18 9.19 -12.21
N ALA A 353 2.24 9.63 -11.54
CA ALA A 353 2.37 9.53 -10.10
C ALA A 353 2.72 10.89 -9.51
N ASP A 354 1.97 11.33 -8.52
CA ASP A 354 2.37 12.40 -7.60
C ASP A 354 2.36 11.79 -6.19
N THR A 355 3.55 11.42 -5.74
CA THR A 355 3.76 10.68 -4.49
C THR A 355 4.73 11.43 -3.58
N GLY A 356 4.85 10.97 -2.35
CA GLY A 356 5.81 11.56 -1.42
C GLY A 356 5.42 11.36 0.03
N THR A 357 5.85 12.29 0.89
CA THR A 357 5.60 12.13 2.33
C THR A 357 5.51 13.45 3.06
N LYS A 358 4.97 13.41 4.29
CA LYS A 358 4.93 14.55 5.21
C LYS A 358 5.54 14.13 6.54
N MET A 359 6.59 14.81 6.98
CA MET A 359 7.22 14.63 8.29
C MET A 359 6.98 15.89 9.13
N ILE A 360 6.17 15.76 10.18
CA ILE A 360 5.74 16.87 11.03
C ILE A 360 6.34 16.66 12.42
N HIS A 361 7.35 17.46 12.76
CA HIS A 361 8.06 17.40 14.03
C HIS A 361 7.44 18.37 15.04
N ASN A 362 6.81 17.84 16.07
CA ASN A 362 6.24 18.58 17.19
C ASN A 362 7.03 18.38 18.50
N GLY A 363 7.52 17.16 18.73
CA GLY A 363 8.29 16.79 19.94
C GLY A 363 9.77 17.19 19.85
N ARG A 364 10.44 17.25 21.00
CA ARG A 364 11.89 17.48 21.14
C ARG A 364 12.67 16.26 20.65
N GLY A 365 13.86 16.47 20.08
CA GLY A 365 14.78 15.41 19.67
C GLY A 365 14.27 14.51 18.52
N THR A 366 13.14 14.85 17.92
CA THR A 366 12.51 14.04 16.88
C THR A 366 13.37 13.93 15.63
N ARG A 367 13.30 12.78 14.94
CA ARG A 367 14.10 12.51 13.74
C ARG A 367 13.23 11.99 12.61
N SER A 368 13.58 12.37 11.39
CA SER A 368 12.99 11.77 10.20
C SER A 368 14.00 11.52 9.10
N THR A 369 13.78 10.42 8.37
CA THR A 369 14.55 10.03 7.18
C THR A 369 13.61 9.81 6.02
N ILE A 370 13.92 10.39 4.88
CA ILE A 370 13.15 10.25 3.64
C ILE A 370 14.10 9.82 2.53
N ILE A 371 13.88 8.62 1.98
CA ILE A 371 14.56 8.11 0.79
C ILE A 371 13.50 7.79 -0.26
N SER A 372 13.47 8.59 -1.33
CA SER A 372 12.48 8.43 -2.40
C SER A 372 13.18 8.24 -3.74
N LYS A 373 12.86 7.16 -4.42
CA LYS A 373 13.39 6.81 -5.75
C LYS A 373 12.24 6.83 -6.76
N GLY A 374 12.30 7.73 -7.73
CA GLY A 374 11.33 7.82 -8.84
C GLY A 374 11.93 7.25 -10.12
N ILE A 375 11.20 6.41 -10.84
CA ILE A 375 11.61 5.87 -12.14
C ILE A 375 10.52 6.18 -13.15
N SER A 376 10.89 6.83 -14.25
CA SER A 376 9.96 7.20 -15.31
C SER A 376 10.43 6.69 -16.65
N ALA A 377 9.50 6.11 -17.43
CA ALA A 377 9.74 5.60 -18.78
C ALA A 377 8.60 5.99 -19.72
N GLY A 378 8.77 5.82 -21.03
CA GLY A 378 7.76 6.09 -22.03
C GLY A 378 7.32 7.57 -22.04
N HIS A 379 6.02 7.82 -21.89
CA HIS A 379 5.41 9.15 -21.78
C HIS A 379 4.94 9.49 -20.37
N SER A 380 5.42 8.75 -19.37
CA SER A 380 4.96 8.86 -17.99
C SER A 380 5.55 10.07 -17.26
N ASN A 381 4.89 10.43 -16.16
CA ASN A 381 5.35 11.48 -15.25
C ASN A 381 5.36 10.99 -13.82
N ASN A 382 6.48 11.23 -13.13
CA ASN A 382 6.64 10.90 -11.72
C ASN A 382 7.00 12.18 -10.95
N THR A 383 6.21 12.50 -9.93
CA THR A 383 6.43 13.67 -9.07
C THR A 383 6.66 13.19 -7.64
N TYR A 384 7.78 13.57 -7.06
CA TYR A 384 8.00 13.52 -5.61
C TYR A 384 7.55 14.85 -4.98
N ARG A 385 6.69 14.76 -3.96
CA ARG A 385 6.25 15.91 -3.17
C ARG A 385 6.50 15.66 -1.68
N GLY A 386 7.40 16.44 -1.08
CA GLY A 386 7.82 16.28 0.31
C GLY A 386 7.44 17.49 1.17
N LEU A 387 6.86 17.24 2.35
CA LEU A 387 6.69 18.25 3.39
C LEU A 387 7.53 17.87 4.61
N VAL A 388 8.41 18.76 5.03
CA VAL A 388 9.07 18.69 6.33
C VAL A 388 8.70 19.94 7.12
N ARG A 389 8.04 19.75 8.26
CA ARG A 389 7.64 20.85 9.13
C ARG A 389 8.23 20.67 10.53
N ILE A 390 8.98 21.65 10.99
CA ILE A 390 9.53 21.70 12.34
C ILE A 390 8.75 22.76 13.13
N ALA A 391 8.00 22.32 14.14
CA ALA A 391 7.23 23.20 15.02
C ALA A 391 8.15 24.01 15.97
N PRO A 392 7.69 25.12 16.55
CA PRO A 392 8.48 25.92 17.48
C PRO A 392 9.01 25.12 18.69
N GLY A 393 8.26 24.14 19.18
CA GLY A 393 8.62 23.29 20.34
C GLY A 393 9.54 22.10 19.99
N ALA A 394 9.82 21.84 18.74
CA ALA A 394 10.62 20.69 18.28
C ALA A 394 12.13 20.99 18.35
N GLU A 395 12.64 21.23 19.56
CA GLU A 395 14.06 21.49 19.82
C GLU A 395 14.91 20.26 19.44
N GLY A 396 16.03 20.49 18.74
CA GLY A 396 16.97 19.43 18.35
C GLY A 396 16.42 18.47 17.27
N ALA A 397 15.33 18.84 16.60
CA ALA A 397 14.75 18.03 15.50
C ALA A 397 15.73 17.90 14.34
N ARG A 398 15.75 16.72 13.71
CA ARG A 398 16.60 16.42 12.55
C ARG A 398 15.81 15.79 11.44
N ASN A 399 16.06 16.22 10.21
CA ASN A 399 15.55 15.58 9.00
C ASN A 399 16.68 15.34 8.01
N PHE A 400 16.67 14.16 7.38
CA PHE A 400 17.43 13.86 6.18
C PHE A 400 16.46 13.49 5.08
N THR A 401 16.59 14.10 3.90
CA THR A 401 15.76 13.82 2.72
C THR A 401 16.66 13.63 1.51
N GLN A 402 16.51 12.48 0.86
CA GLN A 402 17.10 12.19 -0.45
C GLN A 402 16.00 11.79 -1.42
N CYS A 403 15.88 12.52 -2.53
CA CYS A 403 14.94 12.21 -3.60
C CYS A 403 15.65 12.14 -4.94
N ASP A 404 15.76 10.92 -5.48
CA ASP A 404 16.45 10.65 -6.73
C ASP A 404 15.46 10.20 -7.80
N SER A 405 15.67 10.68 -9.02
CA SER A 405 14.87 10.32 -10.19
C SER A 405 15.75 9.72 -11.29
N LEU A 406 15.27 8.62 -11.87
CA LEU A 406 15.90 7.95 -13.00
C LEU A 406 14.96 8.00 -14.20
N LEU A 407 15.44 8.50 -15.33
CA LEU A 407 14.69 8.62 -16.58
C LEU A 407 15.17 7.58 -17.58
N LEU A 408 14.21 6.85 -18.17
CA LEU A 408 14.40 5.92 -19.25
C LEU A 408 13.72 6.48 -20.50
N GLY A 409 14.54 6.98 -21.45
CA GLY A 409 14.03 7.63 -22.65
C GLY A 409 14.07 9.15 -22.60
N SER A 410 13.37 9.80 -23.53
CA SER A 410 13.41 11.27 -23.74
C SER A 410 12.04 11.95 -23.59
N THR A 411 10.97 11.19 -23.44
CA THR A 411 9.58 11.69 -23.42
C THR A 411 8.94 11.62 -22.02
N CYS A 412 9.55 10.91 -21.10
CA CYS A 412 9.10 10.85 -19.70
C CYS A 412 9.57 12.04 -18.87
N GLY A 413 8.90 12.29 -17.75
CA GLY A 413 9.18 13.42 -16.85
C GLY A 413 9.40 13.01 -15.39
N ALA A 414 10.28 13.76 -14.71
CA ALA A 414 10.44 13.68 -13.27
C ALA A 414 10.35 15.09 -12.66
N HIS A 415 9.66 15.19 -11.53
CA HIS A 415 9.44 16.46 -10.84
C HIS A 415 9.66 16.30 -9.34
N THR A 416 10.29 17.32 -8.74
CA THR A 416 10.53 17.36 -7.29
C THR A 416 9.94 18.65 -6.73
N VAL A 417 9.06 18.52 -5.73
CA VAL A 417 8.33 19.62 -5.10
C VAL A 417 8.54 19.56 -3.59
N PRO A 418 9.70 20.03 -3.08
CA PRO A 418 9.94 20.08 -1.65
C PRO A 418 9.22 21.28 -1.02
N TYR A 419 8.69 21.09 0.19
CA TYR A 419 8.20 22.14 1.06
C TYR A 419 8.79 21.97 2.47
N ILE A 420 9.60 22.93 2.90
CA ILE A 420 10.34 22.86 4.17
C ILE A 420 9.97 24.09 5.00
N GLU A 421 9.36 23.86 6.15
CA GLU A 421 8.97 24.89 7.11
C GLU A 421 9.71 24.67 8.44
N VAL A 422 10.65 25.55 8.81
CA VAL A 422 11.43 25.42 10.04
C VAL A 422 11.12 26.57 10.98
N LYS A 423 10.56 26.26 12.14
CA LYS A 423 10.19 27.25 13.18
C LYS A 423 11.01 27.10 14.47
N ASN A 424 12.03 26.25 14.49
CA ASN A 424 12.95 26.10 15.63
C ASN A 424 14.40 26.23 15.15
N PRO A 425 15.22 27.14 15.70
CA PRO A 425 16.57 27.42 15.23
C PRO A 425 17.58 26.29 15.55
N SER A 426 17.27 25.37 16.45
CA SER A 426 18.13 24.23 16.77
C SER A 426 17.94 23.03 15.83
N ALA A 427 17.00 23.12 14.86
CA ALA A 427 16.75 22.06 13.91
C ALA A 427 17.89 21.92 12.89
N GLN A 428 18.11 20.68 12.44
CA GLN A 428 19.05 20.35 11.36
C GLN A 428 18.29 19.67 10.24
N ILE A 429 18.40 20.23 9.03
CA ILE A 429 17.72 19.71 7.85
C ILE A 429 18.72 19.55 6.72
N GLU A 430 18.74 18.37 6.15
CA GLU A 430 19.51 18.01 4.96
C GLU A 430 18.54 17.58 3.87
N HIS A 431 18.68 18.17 2.68
CA HIS A 431 17.84 17.83 1.53
C HIS A 431 18.70 17.71 0.28
N GLU A 432 18.68 16.54 -0.33
CA GLU A 432 19.35 16.23 -1.59
C GLU A 432 18.34 15.80 -2.63
N ALA A 433 18.52 16.23 -3.87
CA ALA A 433 17.71 15.81 -5.00
C ALA A 433 18.60 15.61 -6.23
N THR A 434 18.46 14.47 -6.88
CA THR A 434 19.15 14.16 -8.12
C THR A 434 18.19 13.72 -9.21
N THR A 435 18.53 14.03 -10.46
CA THR A 435 17.85 13.48 -11.63
C THR A 435 18.89 12.99 -12.62
N SER A 436 18.81 11.73 -12.98
CA SER A 436 19.71 11.11 -13.93
C SER A 436 18.94 10.41 -15.04
N LYS A 437 19.59 10.24 -16.18
CA LYS A 437 19.10 9.40 -17.29
C LYS A 437 20.04 8.21 -17.43
N ILE A 438 19.51 7.03 -17.75
CA ILE A 438 20.37 5.90 -18.14
C ILE A 438 21.19 6.34 -19.36
N SER A 439 22.51 6.23 -19.24
CA SER A 439 23.41 6.61 -20.32
C SER A 439 23.59 5.48 -21.32
N ASP A 440 23.75 5.83 -22.59
CA ASP A 440 24.07 4.87 -23.66
C ASP A 440 25.39 4.13 -23.36
N ASP A 441 26.35 4.79 -22.70
CA ASP A 441 27.61 4.19 -22.29
C ASP A 441 27.42 3.09 -21.23
N GLN A 442 26.49 3.26 -20.28
CA GLN A 442 26.18 2.23 -19.29
C GLN A 442 25.53 1.00 -19.95
N LEU A 443 24.60 1.25 -20.87
CA LEU A 443 23.96 0.17 -21.63
C LEU A 443 24.97 -0.55 -22.52
N PHE A 444 25.80 0.20 -23.26
CA PHE A 444 26.85 -0.37 -24.08
C PHE A 444 27.83 -1.22 -23.26
N TYR A 445 28.27 -0.73 -22.10
CA TYR A 445 29.14 -1.48 -21.20
C TYR A 445 28.53 -2.81 -20.72
N ALA A 446 27.24 -2.82 -20.40
CA ALA A 446 26.52 -4.02 -20.00
C ALA A 446 26.39 -4.99 -21.18
N GLN A 447 26.05 -4.50 -22.38
CA GLN A 447 25.93 -5.27 -23.61
C GLN A 447 27.27 -5.92 -24.02
N GLN A 448 28.41 -5.22 -23.84
CA GLN A 448 29.74 -5.79 -24.08
C GLN A 448 30.07 -6.96 -23.16
N ARG A 449 29.30 -7.14 -22.06
CA ARG A 449 29.40 -8.29 -21.15
C ARG A 449 28.36 -9.38 -21.41
N GLY A 450 27.64 -9.25 -22.52
CA GLY A 450 26.68 -10.26 -22.97
C GLY A 450 25.27 -10.12 -22.39
N LEU A 451 24.98 -9.01 -21.68
CA LEU A 451 23.61 -8.74 -21.23
C LEU A 451 22.77 -8.18 -22.39
N GLY A 452 21.52 -8.64 -22.51
CA GLY A 452 20.53 -8.01 -23.37
C GLY A 452 20.18 -6.60 -22.88
N THR A 453 19.56 -5.77 -23.73
CA THR A 453 19.19 -4.39 -23.37
C THR A 453 18.25 -4.36 -22.16
N GLU A 454 17.22 -5.20 -22.15
CA GLU A 454 16.24 -5.28 -21.05
C GLU A 454 16.88 -5.80 -19.75
N GLU A 455 17.77 -6.80 -19.83
CA GLU A 455 18.53 -7.28 -18.68
C GLU A 455 19.43 -6.19 -18.08
N ALA A 456 20.09 -5.40 -18.94
CA ALA A 456 20.92 -4.29 -18.52
C ALA A 456 20.10 -3.20 -17.80
N VAL A 457 18.95 -2.84 -18.35
CA VAL A 457 18.02 -1.88 -17.73
C VAL A 457 17.52 -2.39 -16.39
N THR A 458 17.06 -3.64 -16.33
CA THR A 458 16.61 -4.28 -15.09
C THR A 458 17.69 -4.28 -14.00
N LEU A 459 18.94 -4.56 -14.38
CA LEU A 459 20.08 -4.54 -13.45
C LEU A 459 20.32 -3.14 -12.89
N ILE A 460 20.30 -2.11 -13.75
CA ILE A 460 20.51 -0.69 -13.35
C ILE A 460 19.37 -0.23 -12.44
N VAL A 461 18.12 -0.52 -12.80
CA VAL A 461 16.92 -0.15 -12.04
C VAL A 461 16.91 -0.82 -10.66
N ASN A 462 17.21 -2.12 -10.59
CA ASN A 462 17.31 -2.82 -9.32
C ASN A 462 18.45 -2.28 -8.44
N GLY A 463 19.57 -1.89 -9.04
CA GLY A 463 20.67 -1.21 -8.36
C GLY A 463 20.25 0.13 -7.78
N PHE A 464 19.50 0.93 -8.55
CA PHE A 464 18.96 2.22 -8.13
C PHE A 464 17.93 2.11 -6.99
N ALA A 465 17.08 1.10 -7.04
CA ALA A 465 16.04 0.83 -6.03
C ALA A 465 16.53 0.08 -4.79
N LYS A 466 17.76 -0.46 -4.81
CA LYS A 466 18.29 -1.41 -3.81
C LYS A 466 18.10 -0.98 -2.36
N GLU A 467 18.38 0.28 -2.06
CA GLU A 467 18.30 0.82 -0.70
C GLU A 467 16.89 0.72 -0.11
N VAL A 468 15.87 0.98 -0.93
CA VAL A 468 14.47 0.86 -0.54
C VAL A 468 14.06 -0.61 -0.44
N LEU A 469 14.42 -1.43 -1.41
CA LEU A 469 14.08 -2.85 -1.44
C LEU A 469 14.66 -3.63 -0.25
N GLN A 470 15.80 -3.21 0.27
CA GLN A 470 16.40 -3.80 1.48
C GLN A 470 15.61 -3.54 2.77
N GLN A 471 14.66 -2.62 2.77
CA GLN A 471 13.77 -2.37 3.92
C GLN A 471 12.60 -3.35 3.98
N LEU A 472 12.31 -4.03 2.87
CA LEU A 472 11.26 -5.04 2.80
C LEU A 472 11.72 -6.38 3.40
N PRO A 473 10.81 -7.20 3.94
CA PRO A 473 11.07 -8.61 4.15
C PRO A 473 11.57 -9.29 2.87
N MET A 474 12.45 -10.29 3.00
CA MET A 474 13.18 -10.83 1.85
C MET A 474 12.27 -11.36 0.74
N GLU A 475 11.19 -12.05 1.10
CA GLU A 475 10.22 -12.61 0.17
C GLU A 475 9.58 -11.51 -0.70
N PHE A 476 9.18 -10.42 -0.06
CA PHE A 476 8.56 -9.27 -0.73
C PHE A 476 9.57 -8.40 -1.49
N ALA A 477 10.83 -8.37 -1.05
CA ALA A 477 11.89 -7.72 -1.80
C ALA A 477 12.13 -8.41 -3.16
N VAL A 478 12.07 -9.75 -3.20
CA VAL A 478 12.18 -10.52 -4.45
C VAL A 478 11.00 -10.28 -5.38
N GLU A 479 9.78 -10.25 -4.84
CA GLU A 479 8.57 -9.91 -5.60
C GLU A 479 8.68 -8.50 -6.18
N ALA A 480 9.00 -7.51 -5.35
CA ALA A 480 9.17 -6.13 -5.77
C ALA A 480 10.23 -5.97 -6.86
N GLN A 481 11.37 -6.68 -6.77
CA GLN A 481 12.41 -6.66 -7.81
C GLN A 481 11.87 -7.15 -9.17
N LYS A 482 11.05 -8.20 -9.17
CA LYS A 482 10.43 -8.71 -10.40
C LYS A 482 9.43 -7.71 -10.98
N LEU A 483 8.58 -7.14 -10.12
CA LEU A 483 7.60 -6.13 -10.54
C LEU A 483 8.25 -4.90 -11.16
N LEU A 484 9.41 -4.45 -10.64
CA LEU A 484 10.17 -3.36 -11.23
C LEU A 484 10.63 -3.69 -12.66
N GLY A 485 11.10 -4.92 -12.90
CA GLY A 485 11.48 -5.39 -14.24
C GLY A 485 10.29 -5.41 -15.21
N ILE A 486 9.21 -6.10 -14.82
CA ILE A 486 7.99 -6.24 -15.64
C ILE A 486 7.37 -4.87 -15.97
N SER A 487 7.32 -3.95 -15.02
CA SER A 487 6.75 -2.60 -15.24
C SER A 487 7.50 -1.78 -16.28
N LEU A 488 8.72 -2.16 -16.62
CA LEU A 488 9.59 -1.45 -17.56
C LEU A 488 9.87 -2.21 -18.85
N GLU A 489 9.28 -3.40 -19.04
CA GLU A 489 9.39 -4.15 -20.30
C GLU A 489 8.91 -3.31 -21.47
N GLY A 490 9.64 -3.36 -22.59
CA GLY A 490 9.36 -2.59 -23.78
C GLY A 490 9.60 -1.07 -23.65
N SER A 491 10.12 -0.58 -22.52
CA SER A 491 10.37 0.86 -22.33
C SER A 491 11.67 1.35 -22.98
N VAL A 492 12.53 0.44 -23.42
CA VAL A 492 13.82 0.72 -24.06
C VAL A 492 13.87 -0.01 -25.39
N GLY A 493 13.38 0.65 -26.43
CA GLY A 493 13.39 0.21 -27.81
C GLY A 493 13.77 1.37 -28.72
#